data_8d462f7301bdc85280bc847a65ba6100
#
_entry.id   8d462f7301bdc85280bc847a65ba6100
#
_cell.length_a   1.000
_cell.length_b   1.000
_cell.length_c   1.000
_cell.angle_alpha   90.00
_cell.angle_beta   90.00
_cell.angle_gamma   90.00
#
_symmetry.space_group_name_H-M   'P 1'
#
loop_
_entity.id
_entity.type
_entity.pdbx_description
1 polymer ?
#
loop_
_entity_poly.entity_id
_entity_poly.type
_entity_poly.pdbx_seq_one_letter_code
_entity_poly.pdbx_strand_id
1 'polypeptide(L)'
;MITQNPRHPGLSATVALCSVLLGVSACSTTGAVAKQDSRARSTPAAASTPAPAYPSTYKAADSPPTLIRNATVLTGSGERLEAADVLLRDGKVAAVGKSLAAPAGARIIDASGRWVTPGIIDVHSHLGVYPSPGVEAHSDGNEATAPSTAQVWAEHSVWPQDPGFEAALAGGVTAMQVLPGSANLFGGRGVVLKNVPSVTYQGMKFPDAPQGLKMACGENPKRVYGNRRQLPSTRMGNVAGWRAQWIEAQEYQRDWRQYEARVAAGAKDVRPPKRDLRLETLAGVLRGEILIQHHCYRADEMAIVLDMAREFGYKVTAFHHATEAYKIANLLAENNVCAAMWADWWGFKMESYDAIPENVLLVDAAPGSCAIVHSDSSEGIQRLNQEAGKIMASALRMGQQVK
;
A
#
# COMPACT_ATOMS: atom_id res chain seq x y z
N MET A 1 -22.36 -32.10 -35.61
CA MET A 1 -22.07 -31.43 -36.90
C MET A 1 -20.76 -30.65 -36.69
N ILE A 2 -19.73 -31.18 -36.99
CA ILE A 2 -18.66 -31.27 -37.98
C ILE A 2 -18.66 -30.06 -38.92
N THR A 3 -17.58 -29.23 -38.83
CA THR A 3 -16.83 -28.63 -39.92
C THR A 3 -15.64 -27.88 -39.27
N GLN A 4 -14.44 -28.37 -39.39
CA GLN A 4 -13.40 -28.28 -40.43
C GLN A 4 -12.60 -26.97 -40.32
N ASN A 5 -11.30 -27.20 -40.00
CA ASN A 5 -10.15 -26.30 -39.96
C ASN A 5 -9.54 -26.19 -41.39
N PRO A 6 -9.02 -25.07 -41.84
CA PRO A 6 -8.02 -25.07 -42.88
C PRO A 6 -6.62 -24.69 -42.38
N ARG A 7 -5.67 -25.48 -42.80
CA ARG A 7 -4.22 -25.32 -42.70
C ARG A 7 -3.73 -24.21 -43.65
N HIS A 8 -2.75 -23.47 -43.22
CA HIS A 8 -1.88 -22.65 -44.09
C HIS A 8 -0.42 -23.06 -44.01
N PRO A 9 0.31 -22.98 -45.14
CA PRO A 9 1.61 -23.61 -45.33
C PRO A 9 2.79 -22.69 -44.90
N GLY A 10 3.91 -23.35 -44.63
CA GLY A 10 5.15 -22.72 -44.19
C GLY A 10 5.87 -21.97 -45.30
N LEU A 11 6.60 -20.94 -44.90
CA LEU A 11 7.65 -20.31 -45.69
C LEU A 11 9.00 -20.47 -44.96
N SER A 12 9.87 -21.17 -45.64
CA SER A 12 11.32 -21.25 -45.33
C SER A 12 11.98 -19.95 -45.74
N ALA A 13 12.77 -19.37 -44.87
CA ALA A 13 13.66 -18.25 -45.22
C ALA A 13 15.12 -18.61 -44.81
N THR A 14 15.94 -18.52 -45.82
CA THR A 14 17.34 -18.89 -45.96
C THR A 14 18.26 -17.99 -45.13
N VAL A 15 19.25 -18.59 -44.49
CA VAL A 15 20.34 -17.91 -43.80
C VAL A 15 21.37 -17.42 -44.84
N ALA A 16 21.71 -16.14 -44.79
CA ALA A 16 22.85 -15.59 -45.48
C ALA A 16 23.95 -15.19 -44.50
N LEU A 17 25.05 -15.89 -44.59
CA LEU A 17 26.30 -15.68 -43.85
C LEU A 17 27.11 -14.58 -44.59
N CYS A 18 27.43 -13.48 -43.92
CA CYS A 18 28.45 -12.54 -44.41
C CYS A 18 29.60 -12.46 -43.41
N SER A 19 30.71 -13.06 -43.81
CA SER A 19 32.03 -12.93 -43.19
C SER A 19 32.73 -11.67 -43.73
N VAL A 20 33.27 -10.81 -42.89
CA VAL A 20 34.24 -9.77 -43.28
C VAL A 20 35.44 -9.83 -42.34
N LEU A 21 36.59 -9.92 -42.99
CA LEU A 21 37.94 -10.08 -42.44
C LEU A 21 38.58 -8.75 -42.05
N LEU A 22 39.32 -8.78 -40.93
CA LEU A 22 40.65 -8.24 -40.61
C LEU A 22 41.10 -6.85 -41.11
N GLY A 23 41.50 -6.03 -40.14
CA GLY A 23 42.43 -4.94 -40.29
C GLY A 23 43.19 -4.67 -38.99
N VAL A 24 44.39 -5.25 -38.87
CA VAL A 24 45.32 -4.96 -37.76
C VAL A 24 46.14 -3.73 -38.16
N SER A 25 46.20 -2.72 -37.30
CA SER A 25 47.25 -1.69 -37.32
C SER A 25 47.79 -1.45 -35.93
N ALA A 26 49.00 -1.86 -35.71
CA ALA A 26 49.79 -1.57 -34.53
C ALA A 26 50.38 -0.16 -34.60
N CYS A 27 50.22 0.63 -33.54
CA CYS A 27 51.09 1.78 -33.31
C CYS A 27 51.48 1.78 -31.84
N SER A 28 52.77 1.54 -31.62
CA SER A 28 53.44 1.57 -30.31
C SER A 28 53.73 3.02 -29.94
N THR A 29 53.29 3.46 -28.76
CA THR A 29 53.91 4.57 -28.05
C THR A 29 54.02 4.23 -26.57
N THR A 30 55.27 4.13 -26.12
CA THR A 30 55.68 3.97 -24.75
C THR A 30 55.36 5.23 -23.96
N GLY A 31 54.45 5.11 -22.99
CA GLY A 31 54.19 6.12 -21.97
C GLY A 31 54.09 5.45 -20.60
N ALA A 32 55.03 5.76 -19.72
CA ALA A 32 55.06 5.27 -18.34
C ALA A 32 53.81 5.69 -17.58
N VAL A 33 53.01 4.72 -17.17
CA VAL A 33 51.85 4.95 -16.31
C VAL A 33 52.27 4.64 -14.89
N ALA A 34 52.27 5.71 -14.05
CA ALA A 34 52.38 5.60 -12.61
C ALA A 34 51.20 4.77 -12.07
N LYS A 35 51.48 3.70 -11.34
CA LYS A 35 50.52 2.94 -10.58
C LYS A 35 49.94 3.84 -9.46
N GLN A 36 48.76 4.36 -9.63
CA GLN A 36 47.95 4.85 -8.54
C GLN A 36 47.10 3.67 -8.01
N ASP A 37 47.61 3.06 -6.94
CA ASP A 37 46.85 2.14 -6.10
C ASP A 37 45.79 2.93 -5.33
N SER A 38 44.65 3.26 -5.94
CA SER A 38 43.47 3.72 -5.29
C SER A 38 42.47 2.58 -5.07
N ARG A 39 42.84 1.62 -4.21
CA ARG A 39 41.83 0.82 -3.53
C ARG A 39 41.13 1.74 -2.54
N ALA A 40 40.09 2.45 -3.01
CA ALA A 40 39.11 3.02 -2.11
C ALA A 40 38.57 1.88 -1.25
N ARG A 41 38.94 1.89 0.04
CA ARG A 41 38.30 1.02 1.05
C ARG A 41 36.83 1.39 1.02
N SER A 42 35.98 0.55 0.41
CA SER A 42 34.55 0.62 0.62
C SER A 42 34.31 0.44 2.12
N THR A 43 33.88 1.47 2.78
CA THR A 43 33.34 1.42 4.15
C THR A 43 32.29 0.32 4.17
N PRO A 44 32.31 -0.63 5.12
CA PRO A 44 31.27 -1.64 5.21
C PRO A 44 29.93 -0.93 5.30
N ALA A 45 29.00 -1.24 4.40
CA ALA A 45 27.66 -0.71 4.45
C ALA A 45 27.08 -1.07 5.83
N ALA A 46 26.57 -0.07 6.53
CA ALA A 46 25.87 -0.25 7.79
C ALA A 46 24.75 -1.29 7.59
N ALA A 47 24.64 -2.15 8.61
CA ALA A 47 23.82 -3.33 8.64
C ALA A 47 22.33 -3.08 8.34
N SER A 48 21.74 -4.02 7.62
CA SER A 48 20.31 -4.49 7.58
C SER A 48 19.18 -3.49 7.81
N THR A 49 19.34 -2.21 7.53
CA THR A 49 18.22 -1.32 7.35
C THR A 49 17.49 -1.74 6.06
N PRO A 50 16.15 -1.85 6.03
CA PRO A 50 15.43 -2.05 4.77
C PRO A 50 15.93 -1.05 3.75
N ALA A 51 16.05 -1.47 2.48
CA ALA A 51 16.47 -0.54 1.44
C ALA A 51 15.69 0.76 1.60
N PRO A 52 16.36 1.92 1.77
CA PRO A 52 15.65 3.16 2.07
C PRO A 52 14.69 3.45 0.93
N ALA A 53 13.45 3.77 1.26
CA ALA A 53 12.49 4.29 0.29
C ALA A 53 13.09 5.54 -0.36
N TYR A 54 12.87 5.72 -1.66
CA TYR A 54 13.23 6.99 -2.30
C TYR A 54 12.48 8.13 -1.59
N PRO A 55 13.17 9.23 -1.26
CA PRO A 55 12.58 10.28 -0.44
C PRO A 55 11.42 10.97 -1.15
N SER A 56 10.48 11.49 -0.37
CA SER A 56 9.47 12.42 -0.87
C SER A 56 10.15 13.71 -1.35
N THR A 57 9.70 14.20 -2.50
CA THR A 57 10.06 15.54 -3.00
C THR A 57 8.87 16.51 -2.89
N TYR A 58 7.79 16.08 -2.21
CA TYR A 58 6.63 16.92 -1.99
C TYR A 58 6.99 18.22 -1.26
N LYS A 59 6.50 19.32 -1.81
CA LYS A 59 6.53 20.62 -1.17
C LYS A 59 5.13 21.22 -1.24
N ALA A 60 4.62 21.66 -0.10
CA ALA A 60 3.37 22.41 -0.11
C ALA A 60 3.54 23.68 -0.94
N ALA A 61 2.56 23.96 -1.80
CA ALA A 61 2.55 25.24 -2.53
C ALA A 61 2.33 26.39 -1.55
N ASP A 62 3.03 27.48 -1.77
CA ASP A 62 2.77 28.72 -1.06
C ASP A 62 1.33 29.17 -1.33
N SER A 63 0.59 29.45 -0.28
CA SER A 63 -0.78 29.92 -0.37
C SER A 63 -1.03 31.04 0.63
N PRO A 64 -1.83 32.06 0.25
CA PRO A 64 -2.23 33.08 1.21
C PRO A 64 -3.08 32.45 2.31
N PRO A 65 -3.12 33.03 3.50
CA PRO A 65 -4.07 32.60 4.53
C PRO A 65 -5.47 32.52 3.94
N THR A 66 -6.21 31.47 4.28
CA THR A 66 -7.59 31.30 3.81
C THR A 66 -8.52 31.17 5.00
N LEU A 67 -9.52 32.04 5.05
CA LEU A 67 -10.57 31.99 6.08
C LEU A 67 -11.87 31.51 5.43
N ILE A 68 -12.31 30.32 5.80
CA ILE A 68 -13.61 29.74 5.42
C ILE A 68 -14.60 30.15 6.51
N ARG A 69 -15.71 30.80 6.14
CA ARG A 69 -16.68 31.37 7.09
C ARG A 69 -18.05 30.69 7.06
N ASN A 70 -18.71 30.69 8.19
CA ASN A 70 -20.13 30.33 8.36
C ASN A 70 -20.45 28.88 7.93
N ALA A 71 -19.50 27.96 8.02
CA ALA A 71 -19.70 26.56 7.65
C ALA A 71 -20.35 25.75 8.79
N THR A 72 -21.00 24.65 8.44
CA THR A 72 -21.12 23.51 9.37
C THR A 72 -19.81 22.75 9.34
N VAL A 73 -19.06 22.72 10.44
CA VAL A 73 -17.72 22.11 10.51
C VAL A 73 -17.81 20.79 11.28
N LEU A 74 -17.34 19.70 10.64
CA LEU A 74 -17.05 18.44 11.33
C LEU A 74 -15.55 18.40 11.61
N THR A 75 -15.16 18.36 12.88
CA THR A 75 -13.73 18.47 13.25
C THR A 75 -12.95 17.19 13.04
N GLY A 76 -13.63 16.05 12.80
CA GLY A 76 -13.00 14.72 12.73
C GLY A 76 -12.69 14.12 14.11
N SER A 77 -12.92 14.86 15.19
CA SER A 77 -12.81 14.40 16.59
C SER A 77 -14.17 14.14 17.25
N GLY A 78 -15.24 14.08 16.46
CA GLY A 78 -16.61 13.85 16.91
C GLY A 78 -17.42 15.12 17.19
N GLU A 79 -16.84 16.30 17.00
CA GLU A 79 -17.55 17.57 17.19
C GLU A 79 -18.17 18.07 15.88
N ARG A 80 -19.37 18.60 15.98
CA ARG A 80 -20.08 19.34 14.93
C ARG A 80 -20.31 20.77 15.40
N LEU A 81 -19.78 21.73 14.64
CA LEU A 81 -19.86 23.16 14.94
C LEU A 81 -20.72 23.86 13.86
N GLU A 82 -21.79 24.53 14.30
CA GLU A 82 -22.64 25.29 13.40
C GLU A 82 -22.19 26.75 13.27
N ALA A 83 -22.29 27.28 12.05
CA ALA A 83 -21.89 28.65 11.71
C ALA A 83 -20.45 28.95 12.21
N ALA A 84 -19.54 28.06 11.95
CA ALA A 84 -18.15 28.15 12.38
C ALA A 84 -17.23 28.53 11.23
N ASP A 85 -16.10 29.12 11.59
CA ASP A 85 -15.03 29.51 10.67
C ASP A 85 -13.86 28.55 10.80
N VAL A 86 -13.13 28.37 9.70
CA VAL A 86 -11.86 27.62 9.66
C VAL A 86 -10.79 28.51 9.04
N LEU A 87 -9.72 28.76 9.78
CA LEU A 87 -8.55 29.50 9.30
C LEU A 87 -7.45 28.51 8.90
N LEU A 88 -7.08 28.56 7.62
CA LEU A 88 -5.92 27.85 7.07
C LEU A 88 -4.78 28.85 6.88
N ARG A 89 -3.60 28.51 7.40
CA ARG A 89 -2.39 29.32 7.27
C ARG A 89 -1.15 28.46 7.38
N ASP A 90 -0.15 28.74 6.56
CA ASP A 90 1.15 28.04 6.55
C ASP A 90 0.99 26.51 6.39
N GLY A 91 0.05 26.08 5.53
CA GLY A 91 -0.24 24.68 5.26
C GLY A 91 -0.90 23.92 6.42
N LYS A 92 -1.46 24.63 7.41
CA LYS A 92 -2.10 24.04 8.60
C LYS A 92 -3.47 24.64 8.86
N VAL A 93 -4.30 23.89 9.57
CA VAL A 93 -5.49 24.44 10.24
C VAL A 93 -5.01 25.24 11.44
N ALA A 94 -5.02 26.57 11.33
CA ALA A 94 -4.52 27.46 12.36
C ALA A 94 -5.56 27.70 13.48
N ALA A 95 -6.84 27.73 13.14
CA ALA A 95 -7.94 27.89 14.10
C ALA A 95 -9.25 27.35 13.54
N VAL A 96 -10.12 26.88 14.42
CA VAL A 96 -11.51 26.55 14.16
C VAL A 96 -12.36 27.19 15.28
N GLY A 97 -13.44 27.90 14.92
CA GLY A 97 -14.29 28.56 15.91
C GLY A 97 -15.23 29.56 15.26
N LYS A 98 -15.94 30.36 16.08
CA LYS A 98 -16.86 31.39 15.57
C LYS A 98 -16.16 32.74 15.48
N SER A 99 -16.53 33.53 14.46
CA SER A 99 -16.10 34.92 14.29
C SER A 99 -14.59 35.12 14.31
N LEU A 100 -13.85 34.26 13.63
CA LEU A 100 -12.40 34.37 13.54
C LEU A 100 -11.99 35.63 12.79
N ALA A 101 -10.97 36.34 13.30
CA ALA A 101 -10.37 37.46 12.60
C ALA A 101 -9.66 37.02 11.32
N ALA A 102 -9.92 37.70 10.21
CA ALA A 102 -9.19 37.46 8.97
C ALA A 102 -7.79 38.09 9.05
N PRO A 103 -6.71 37.34 8.85
CA PRO A 103 -5.38 37.93 8.69
C PRO A 103 -5.31 38.88 7.50
N ALA A 104 -4.37 39.81 7.51
CA ALA A 104 -4.11 40.66 6.36
C ALA A 104 -3.78 39.82 5.11
N GLY A 105 -4.41 40.14 3.98
CA GLY A 105 -4.23 39.43 2.72
C GLY A 105 -4.91 38.05 2.65
N ALA A 106 -5.74 37.69 3.62
CA ALA A 106 -6.43 36.41 3.61
C ALA A 106 -7.48 36.34 2.49
N ARG A 107 -7.52 35.18 1.80
CA ARG A 107 -8.66 34.81 0.95
C ARG A 107 -9.84 34.44 1.85
N ILE A 108 -11.00 35.04 1.62
CA ILE A 108 -12.22 34.73 2.36
C ILE A 108 -13.14 33.89 1.47
N ILE A 109 -13.63 32.78 2.01
CA ILE A 109 -14.60 31.89 1.37
C ILE A 109 -15.86 31.87 2.25
N ASP A 110 -16.98 32.35 1.73
CA ASP A 110 -18.28 32.15 2.38
C ASP A 110 -18.75 30.71 2.14
N ALA A 111 -18.89 29.97 3.21
CA ALA A 111 -19.36 28.59 3.24
C ALA A 111 -20.74 28.44 3.92
N SER A 112 -21.54 29.51 3.92
CA SER A 112 -22.91 29.46 4.42
C SER A 112 -23.71 28.35 3.74
N GLY A 113 -24.33 27.46 4.55
CA GLY A 113 -25.06 26.29 4.07
C GLY A 113 -24.17 25.16 3.53
N ARG A 114 -22.86 25.25 3.69
CA ARG A 114 -21.89 24.23 3.28
C ARG A 114 -21.24 23.54 4.47
N TRP A 115 -20.67 22.38 4.19
CA TRP A 115 -19.93 21.58 5.17
C TRP A 115 -18.44 21.70 4.94
N VAL A 116 -17.69 21.75 6.03
CA VAL A 116 -16.21 21.65 6.01
C VAL A 116 -15.82 20.47 6.88
N THR A 117 -15.03 19.57 6.30
CA THR A 117 -14.52 18.37 6.97
C THR A 117 -13.02 18.28 6.77
N PRO A 118 -12.28 17.49 7.57
CA PRO A 118 -10.95 17.04 7.19
C PRO A 118 -10.99 16.34 5.83
N GLY A 119 -9.91 16.40 5.09
CA GLY A 119 -9.78 15.62 3.86
C GLY A 119 -9.86 14.13 4.15
N ILE A 120 -10.55 13.39 3.28
CA ILE A 120 -10.69 11.94 3.43
C ILE A 120 -9.35 11.28 3.17
N ILE A 121 -9.00 10.26 3.97
CA ILE A 121 -7.85 9.39 3.78
C ILE A 121 -8.37 8.00 3.43
N ASP A 122 -8.04 7.52 2.22
CA ASP A 122 -8.33 6.15 1.83
C ASP A 122 -7.17 5.22 2.17
N VAL A 123 -7.41 4.23 3.00
CA VAL A 123 -6.37 3.30 3.46
C VAL A 123 -6.13 2.15 2.49
N HIS A 124 -6.90 2.04 1.40
CA HIS A 124 -6.76 0.99 0.41
C HIS A 124 -7.16 1.47 -0.99
N SER A 125 -6.20 1.90 -1.74
CA SER A 125 -6.35 2.30 -3.14
C SER A 125 -5.43 1.51 -4.05
N HIS A 126 -5.81 1.46 -5.32
CA HIS A 126 -5.01 0.94 -6.42
C HIS A 126 -4.80 2.00 -7.52
N LEU A 127 -5.12 3.26 -7.26
CA LEU A 127 -4.90 4.33 -8.24
C LEU A 127 -3.42 4.43 -8.62
N GLY A 128 -3.19 4.68 -9.89
CA GLY A 128 -1.86 4.75 -10.49
C GLY A 128 -1.20 3.41 -10.76
N VAL A 129 -1.57 2.30 -10.06
CA VAL A 129 -1.05 0.95 -10.37
C VAL A 129 -2.06 0.10 -11.17
N TYR A 130 -3.34 0.51 -11.18
CA TYR A 130 -4.38 0.09 -12.10
C TYR A 130 -5.11 1.34 -12.61
N PRO A 131 -4.45 2.19 -13.42
CA PRO A 131 -5.02 3.46 -13.84
C PRO A 131 -6.15 3.30 -14.85
N SER A 132 -6.94 4.34 -15.00
CA SER A 132 -7.97 4.45 -16.03
C SER A 132 -7.39 4.93 -17.38
N PRO A 133 -7.85 4.36 -18.52
CA PRO A 133 -8.71 3.19 -18.63
C PRO A 133 -7.96 1.90 -18.29
N GLY A 134 -8.67 0.90 -17.75
CA GLY A 134 -8.11 -0.39 -17.36
C GLY A 134 -7.67 -1.24 -18.56
N VAL A 135 -6.47 -0.99 -19.08
CA VAL A 135 -5.85 -1.72 -20.19
C VAL A 135 -4.65 -2.53 -19.72
N GLU A 136 -4.31 -3.60 -20.44
CA GLU A 136 -3.21 -4.52 -20.11
C GLU A 136 -1.88 -3.78 -19.89
N ALA A 137 -1.57 -2.80 -20.74
CA ALA A 137 -0.35 -2.02 -20.66
C ALA A 137 -0.19 -1.19 -19.36
N HIS A 138 -1.26 -1.00 -18.60
CA HIS A 138 -1.27 -0.27 -17.35
C HIS A 138 -1.61 -1.15 -16.13
N SER A 139 -1.59 -2.48 -16.30
CA SER A 139 -1.97 -3.42 -15.25
C SER A 139 -0.76 -3.81 -14.38
N ASP A 140 -0.25 -2.86 -13.60
CA ASP A 140 1.00 -2.98 -12.85
C ASP A 140 0.82 -3.24 -11.34
N GLY A 141 -0.41 -3.54 -10.90
CA GLY A 141 -0.73 -3.67 -9.48
C GLY A 141 -0.34 -5.02 -8.85
N ASN A 142 -0.02 -6.07 -9.62
CA ASN A 142 0.39 -7.36 -9.09
C ASN A 142 1.61 -7.92 -9.84
N GLU A 143 2.73 -8.09 -9.15
CA GLU A 143 3.83 -8.91 -9.64
C GLU A 143 3.54 -10.39 -9.30
N ALA A 144 2.70 -11.02 -10.13
CA ALA A 144 2.18 -12.36 -9.85
C ALA A 144 3.11 -13.50 -10.32
N THR A 145 4.43 -13.26 -10.43
CA THR A 145 5.40 -14.27 -10.92
C THR A 145 5.80 -15.30 -9.88
N ALA A 146 5.66 -14.96 -8.58
CA ALA A 146 5.90 -15.87 -7.46
C ALA A 146 4.93 -15.59 -6.30
N PRO A 147 4.64 -16.59 -5.43
CA PRO A 147 3.77 -16.39 -4.27
C PRO A 147 4.28 -15.35 -3.27
N SER A 148 5.57 -15.10 -3.24
CA SER A 148 6.20 -14.05 -2.45
C SER A 148 7.02 -13.14 -3.35
N THR A 149 6.56 -11.90 -3.50
CA THR A 149 7.21 -10.82 -4.22
C THR A 149 7.37 -9.59 -3.32
N ALA A 150 7.74 -9.82 -2.05
CA ALA A 150 7.90 -8.76 -1.05
C ALA A 150 8.97 -7.70 -1.42
N GLN A 151 9.81 -7.97 -2.42
CA GLN A 151 10.83 -7.06 -2.95
C GLN A 151 10.28 -5.95 -3.86
N VAL A 152 9.07 -6.10 -4.42
CA VAL A 152 8.49 -5.09 -5.30
C VAL A 152 7.80 -4.00 -4.49
N TRP A 153 7.75 -2.79 -5.03
CA TRP A 153 7.18 -1.62 -4.36
C TRP A 153 6.18 -0.94 -5.30
N ALA A 154 4.96 -0.75 -4.84
CA ALA A 154 3.89 -0.11 -5.61
C ALA A 154 4.29 1.29 -6.10
N GLU A 155 5.12 2.03 -5.34
CA GLU A 155 5.57 3.37 -5.72
C GLU A 155 6.30 3.42 -7.07
N HIS A 156 6.92 2.30 -7.49
CA HIS A 156 7.63 2.23 -8.78
C HIS A 156 6.69 2.03 -9.98
N SER A 157 5.43 1.67 -9.72
CA SER A 157 4.40 1.47 -10.75
C SER A 157 3.33 2.57 -10.75
N VAL A 158 3.37 3.51 -9.80
CA VAL A 158 2.40 4.59 -9.76
C VAL A 158 2.55 5.50 -10.98
N TRP A 159 1.51 5.58 -11.79
CA TRP A 159 1.38 6.57 -12.86
C TRP A 159 0.66 7.82 -12.35
N PRO A 160 1.38 8.94 -12.12
CA PRO A 160 0.82 10.13 -11.48
C PRO A 160 -0.27 10.84 -12.28
N GLN A 161 -0.37 10.56 -13.59
CA GLN A 161 -1.35 11.15 -14.49
C GLN A 161 -2.63 10.32 -14.62
N ASP A 162 -2.81 9.29 -13.79
CA ASP A 162 -4.07 8.54 -13.74
C ASP A 162 -5.25 9.50 -13.46
N PRO A 163 -6.25 9.59 -14.34
CA PRO A 163 -7.44 10.43 -14.12
C PRO A 163 -8.20 10.11 -12.84
N GLY A 164 -8.01 8.91 -12.29
CA GLY A 164 -8.60 8.48 -11.03
C GLY A 164 -8.20 9.37 -9.84
N PHE A 165 -7.00 9.95 -9.85
CA PHE A 165 -6.54 10.87 -8.80
C PHE A 165 -7.39 12.15 -8.75
N GLU A 166 -7.68 12.74 -9.90
CA GLU A 166 -8.52 13.94 -9.97
C GLU A 166 -9.96 13.64 -9.53
N ALA A 167 -10.51 12.53 -9.99
CA ALA A 167 -11.85 12.08 -9.60
C ALA A 167 -11.94 11.80 -8.09
N ALA A 168 -10.93 11.16 -7.50
CA ALA A 168 -10.85 10.93 -6.06
C ALA A 168 -10.76 12.24 -5.27
N LEU A 169 -9.99 13.23 -5.77
CA LEU A 169 -9.88 14.55 -5.15
C LEU A 169 -11.22 15.29 -5.19
N ALA A 170 -11.95 15.21 -6.30
CA ALA A 170 -13.30 15.77 -6.42
C ALA A 170 -14.27 15.14 -5.41
N GLY A 171 -14.06 13.86 -5.04
CA GLY A 171 -14.77 13.15 -3.96
C GLY A 171 -14.29 13.49 -2.55
N GLY A 172 -13.28 14.38 -2.40
CA GLY A 172 -12.74 14.80 -1.11
C GLY A 172 -11.58 13.96 -0.57
N VAL A 173 -11.04 13.00 -1.36
CA VAL A 173 -9.91 12.16 -0.94
C VAL A 173 -8.60 12.91 -1.16
N THR A 174 -7.96 13.32 -0.07
CA THR A 174 -6.75 14.16 -0.08
C THR A 174 -5.46 13.38 0.14
N ALA A 175 -5.55 12.17 0.65
CA ALA A 175 -4.44 11.24 0.80
C ALA A 175 -4.94 9.80 0.66
N MET A 176 -4.05 8.89 0.24
CA MET A 176 -4.39 7.48 0.11
C MET A 176 -3.19 6.58 0.29
N GLN A 177 -3.43 5.35 0.74
CA GLN A 177 -2.43 4.28 0.68
C GLN A 177 -2.65 3.47 -0.59
N VAL A 178 -1.69 3.53 -1.51
CA VAL A 178 -1.67 2.67 -2.71
C VAL A 178 -0.96 1.37 -2.37
N LEU A 179 -1.68 0.27 -2.50
CA LEU A 179 -1.21 -1.08 -2.20
C LEU A 179 -1.08 -1.90 -3.49
N PRO A 180 -0.18 -2.89 -3.53
CA PRO A 180 -0.29 -3.96 -4.51
C PRO A 180 -1.63 -4.69 -4.38
N GLY A 181 -2.09 -5.33 -5.45
CA GLY A 181 -3.26 -6.20 -5.41
C GLY A 181 -3.03 -7.46 -4.58
N SER A 182 -4.03 -8.35 -4.53
CA SER A 182 -4.06 -9.50 -3.60
C SER A 182 -3.75 -10.84 -4.26
N ALA A 183 -3.00 -10.85 -5.36
CA ALA A 183 -2.64 -12.09 -6.06
C ALA A 183 -1.68 -12.98 -5.27
N ASN A 184 -0.82 -12.40 -4.45
CA ASN A 184 0.31 -13.06 -3.80
C ASN A 184 0.08 -13.25 -2.30
N LEU A 185 0.75 -14.24 -1.71
CA LEU A 185 0.85 -14.36 -0.24
C LEU A 185 1.55 -13.12 0.35
N PHE A 186 2.60 -12.62 -0.33
CA PHE A 186 3.30 -11.37 -0.05
C PHE A 186 3.43 -10.58 -1.35
N GLY A 187 2.62 -9.54 -1.50
CA GLY A 187 2.45 -8.82 -2.75
C GLY A 187 3.43 -7.68 -2.99
N GLY A 188 4.14 -7.25 -1.96
CA GLY A 188 5.08 -6.12 -2.06
C GLY A 188 4.70 -4.91 -1.21
N ARG A 189 5.56 -3.88 -1.24
CA ARG A 189 5.39 -2.69 -0.41
C ARG A 189 4.37 -1.73 -1.01
N GLY A 190 3.51 -1.17 -0.16
CA GLY A 190 2.63 -0.05 -0.49
C GLY A 190 3.31 1.30 -0.27
N VAL A 191 2.64 2.36 -0.71
CA VAL A 191 3.07 3.75 -0.54
C VAL A 191 1.89 4.63 -0.13
N VAL A 192 2.14 5.60 0.74
CA VAL A 192 1.15 6.63 1.08
C VAL A 192 1.40 7.85 0.20
N LEU A 193 0.37 8.31 -0.49
CA LEU A 193 0.40 9.46 -1.37
C LEU A 193 -0.50 10.59 -0.87
N LYS A 194 -0.06 11.82 -1.03
CA LYS A 194 -0.93 12.99 -1.06
C LYS A 194 -1.57 13.07 -2.44
N ASN A 195 -2.85 13.34 -2.49
CA ASN A 195 -3.56 13.49 -3.75
C ASN A 195 -3.36 14.91 -4.32
N VAL A 196 -2.17 15.12 -4.87
CA VAL A 196 -1.74 16.40 -5.45
C VAL A 196 -1.21 16.17 -6.86
N PRO A 197 -1.41 17.11 -7.79
CA PRO A 197 -0.83 17.00 -9.13
C PRO A 197 0.70 16.91 -9.08
N SER A 198 1.26 15.95 -9.80
CA SER A 198 2.71 15.78 -9.91
C SER A 198 3.09 15.05 -11.20
N VAL A 199 4.32 15.27 -11.67
CA VAL A 199 4.88 14.55 -12.82
C VAL A 199 5.48 13.20 -12.38
N THR A 200 5.90 13.10 -11.12
CA THR A 200 6.51 11.89 -10.55
C THR A 200 5.83 11.50 -9.24
N TYR A 201 5.87 10.20 -8.90
CA TYR A 201 5.28 9.73 -7.64
C TYR A 201 5.97 10.34 -6.40
N GLN A 202 7.26 10.68 -6.48
CA GLN A 202 7.97 11.30 -5.35
C GLN A 202 7.35 12.66 -4.97
N GLY A 203 6.83 13.41 -5.93
CA GLY A 203 6.11 14.65 -5.66
C GLY A 203 4.74 14.46 -5.01
N MET A 204 4.16 13.26 -5.12
CA MET A 204 2.92 12.88 -4.43
C MET A 204 3.19 12.15 -3.09
N LYS A 205 4.38 11.58 -2.91
CA LYS A 205 4.68 10.74 -1.75
C LYS A 205 4.52 11.51 -0.45
N PHE A 206 3.75 10.95 0.48
CA PHE A 206 3.53 11.58 1.78
C PHE A 206 4.84 11.56 2.57
N PRO A 207 5.34 12.73 3.02
CA PRO A 207 6.60 12.79 3.79
C PRO A 207 6.53 11.93 5.06
N ASP A 208 7.58 11.18 5.31
CA ASP A 208 7.78 10.37 6.52
C ASP A 208 6.69 9.33 6.82
N ALA A 209 5.81 9.04 5.87
CA ALA A 209 4.81 8.00 6.04
C ALA A 209 5.49 6.62 6.10
N PRO A 210 5.07 5.74 7.05
CA PRO A 210 5.60 4.39 7.12
C PRO A 210 5.22 3.58 5.89
N GLN A 211 6.07 2.63 5.52
CA GLN A 211 5.76 1.68 4.44
C GLN A 211 4.84 0.57 4.94
N GLY A 212 3.95 0.10 4.06
CA GLY A 212 3.16 -1.10 4.29
C GLY A 212 3.68 -2.28 3.48
N LEU A 213 3.44 -3.50 3.94
CA LEU A 213 3.56 -4.73 3.15
C LEU A 213 2.17 -5.28 2.89
N LYS A 214 1.79 -5.40 1.62
CA LYS A 214 0.55 -6.08 1.23
C LYS A 214 0.73 -7.59 1.33
N MET A 215 -0.19 -8.23 2.03
CA MET A 215 -0.34 -9.67 2.08
C MET A 215 -1.76 -10.08 1.68
N ALA A 216 -1.98 -11.35 1.38
CA ALA A 216 -3.32 -11.85 1.08
C ALA A 216 -3.55 -13.27 1.60
N CYS A 217 -4.73 -13.49 2.18
CA CYS A 217 -5.31 -14.81 2.48
C CYS A 217 -6.35 -15.20 1.40
N GLY A 218 -7.00 -16.34 1.61
CA GLY A 218 -8.21 -16.72 0.92
C GLY A 218 -8.03 -17.22 -0.50
N GLU A 219 -9.06 -16.95 -1.30
CA GLU A 219 -9.17 -17.53 -2.62
C GLU A 219 -8.24 -16.91 -3.66
N ASN A 220 -7.82 -15.65 -3.48
CA ASN A 220 -7.02 -14.97 -4.49
C ASN A 220 -5.67 -15.65 -4.73
N PRO A 221 -4.78 -15.84 -3.74
CA PRO A 221 -3.53 -16.57 -3.95
C PRO A 221 -3.75 -18.01 -4.41
N LYS A 222 -4.74 -18.71 -3.81
CA LYS A 222 -5.11 -20.08 -4.23
C LYS A 222 -5.41 -20.16 -5.72
N ARG A 223 -6.24 -19.25 -6.24
CA ARG A 223 -6.67 -19.24 -7.64
C ARG A 223 -5.49 -18.90 -8.55
N VAL A 224 -4.73 -17.86 -8.24
CA VAL A 224 -3.62 -17.39 -9.08
C VAL A 224 -2.56 -18.48 -9.24
N TYR A 225 -2.11 -19.08 -8.15
CA TYR A 225 -1.03 -20.07 -8.20
C TYR A 225 -1.53 -21.48 -8.40
N GLY A 226 -2.70 -21.85 -7.90
CA GLY A 226 -3.35 -23.14 -8.15
C GLY A 226 -3.62 -23.37 -9.64
N ASN A 227 -4.05 -22.35 -10.38
CA ASN A 227 -4.22 -22.42 -11.83
C ASN A 227 -2.88 -22.68 -12.57
N ARG A 228 -1.77 -22.32 -11.96
CA ARG A 228 -0.41 -22.59 -12.45
C ARG A 228 0.18 -23.89 -11.91
N ARG A 229 -0.60 -24.69 -11.17
CA ARG A 229 -0.15 -25.92 -10.49
C ARG A 229 1.01 -25.68 -9.52
N GLN A 230 0.97 -24.53 -8.83
CA GLN A 230 1.96 -24.11 -7.84
C GLN A 230 1.30 -23.93 -6.46
N LEU A 231 2.09 -23.95 -5.41
CA LEU A 231 1.68 -23.55 -4.05
C LEU A 231 1.52 -22.01 -4.00
N PRO A 232 0.45 -21.48 -3.40
CA PRO A 232 -0.67 -22.17 -2.78
C PRO A 232 -1.78 -22.53 -3.78
N SER A 233 -2.38 -23.70 -3.60
CA SER A 233 -3.61 -24.11 -4.29
C SER A 233 -4.78 -24.35 -3.32
N THR A 234 -4.50 -24.28 -2.03
CA THR A 234 -5.45 -24.43 -0.94
C THR A 234 -5.17 -23.42 0.18
N ARG A 235 -6.10 -23.25 1.15
CA ARG A 235 -5.86 -22.47 2.35
C ARG A 235 -4.75 -23.07 3.24
N MET A 236 -4.62 -24.39 3.28
CA MET A 236 -3.46 -25.06 3.90
C MET A 236 -2.15 -24.60 3.24
N GLY A 237 -2.15 -24.48 1.90
CA GLY A 237 -1.02 -23.97 1.14
C GLY A 237 -0.71 -22.51 1.43
N ASN A 238 -1.73 -21.65 1.65
CA ASN A 238 -1.52 -20.28 2.09
C ASN A 238 -0.71 -20.24 3.40
N VAL A 239 -1.17 -20.96 4.41
CA VAL A 239 -0.51 -21.04 5.74
C VAL A 239 0.91 -21.58 5.62
N ALA A 240 1.10 -22.68 4.91
CA ALA A 240 2.44 -23.29 4.71
C ALA A 240 3.39 -22.31 3.99
N GLY A 241 2.89 -21.59 2.97
CA GLY A 241 3.69 -20.62 2.22
C GLY A 241 4.09 -19.40 3.07
N TRP A 242 3.20 -18.88 3.92
CA TRP A 242 3.55 -17.79 4.84
C TRP A 242 4.60 -18.25 5.86
N ARG A 243 4.38 -19.41 6.50
CA ARG A 243 5.32 -19.92 7.50
C ARG A 243 6.72 -20.14 6.93
N ALA A 244 6.83 -20.71 5.73
CA ALA A 244 8.12 -20.91 5.08
C ALA A 244 8.86 -19.57 4.89
N GLN A 245 8.16 -18.51 4.43
CA GLN A 245 8.77 -17.21 4.21
C GLN A 245 9.16 -16.50 5.52
N TRP A 246 8.36 -16.66 6.60
CA TRP A 246 8.72 -16.10 7.91
C TRP A 246 9.93 -16.80 8.52
N ILE A 247 10.06 -18.12 8.34
CA ILE A 247 11.27 -18.89 8.77
C ILE A 247 12.52 -18.33 8.06
N GLU A 248 12.47 -18.18 6.71
CA GLU A 248 13.57 -17.59 5.95
C GLU A 248 13.92 -16.18 6.42
N ALA A 249 12.90 -15.34 6.71
CA ALA A 249 13.10 -13.99 7.19
C ALA A 249 13.75 -13.93 8.57
N GLN A 250 13.37 -14.83 9.49
CA GLN A 250 14.01 -14.95 10.80
C GLN A 250 15.47 -15.41 10.69
N GLU A 251 15.76 -16.34 9.78
CA GLU A 251 17.14 -16.79 9.50
C GLU A 251 17.97 -15.63 8.95
N TYR A 252 17.46 -14.93 7.94
CA TYR A 252 18.11 -13.75 7.39
C TYR A 252 18.40 -12.68 8.45
N GLN A 253 17.43 -12.38 9.29
CA GLN A 253 17.59 -11.41 10.39
C GLN A 253 18.65 -11.87 11.41
N ARG A 254 18.69 -13.16 11.72
CA ARG A 254 19.70 -13.75 12.64
C ARG A 254 21.11 -13.63 12.09
N ASP A 255 21.29 -13.94 10.78
CA ASP A 255 22.60 -13.89 10.13
C ASP A 255 23.15 -12.46 10.12
N TRP A 256 22.30 -11.47 9.80
CA TRP A 256 22.68 -10.06 9.85
C TRP A 256 23.04 -9.62 11.28
N ARG A 257 22.25 -9.95 12.29
CA ARG A 257 22.59 -9.63 13.68
C ARG A 257 23.92 -10.26 14.14
N GLN A 258 24.19 -11.48 13.73
CA GLN A 258 25.47 -12.13 14.03
C GLN A 258 26.66 -11.43 13.36
N TYR A 259 26.50 -11.04 12.10
CA TYR A 259 27.48 -10.25 11.38
C TYR A 259 27.76 -8.93 12.11
N GLU A 260 26.72 -8.19 12.44
CA GLU A 260 26.80 -6.90 13.14
C GLU A 260 27.51 -7.02 14.50
N ALA A 261 27.13 -8.01 15.28
CA ALA A 261 27.75 -8.30 16.58
C ALA A 261 29.26 -8.60 16.45
N ARG A 262 29.65 -9.34 15.40
CA ARG A 262 31.07 -9.63 15.12
C ARG A 262 31.85 -8.39 14.70
N VAL A 263 31.24 -7.54 13.87
CA VAL A 263 31.83 -6.24 13.47
C VAL A 263 31.98 -5.32 14.69
N ALA A 264 30.95 -5.22 15.53
CA ALA A 264 30.98 -4.42 16.75
C ALA A 264 32.02 -4.93 17.76
N ALA A 265 32.28 -6.23 17.79
CA ALA A 265 33.33 -6.84 18.60
C ALA A 265 34.76 -6.67 18.01
N GLY A 266 34.91 -5.94 16.90
CA GLY A 266 36.20 -5.68 16.26
C GLY A 266 36.76 -6.86 15.46
N ALA A 267 35.94 -7.85 15.08
CA ALA A 267 36.37 -8.95 14.25
C ALA A 267 36.83 -8.43 12.88
N LYS A 268 38.02 -8.85 12.46
CA LYS A 268 38.57 -8.55 11.12
C LYS A 268 38.16 -9.68 10.16
N ASP A 269 38.05 -9.33 8.89
CA ASP A 269 37.77 -10.29 7.79
C ASP A 269 36.39 -10.99 7.87
N VAL A 270 35.40 -10.37 8.52
CA VAL A 270 34.00 -10.82 8.43
C VAL A 270 33.35 -10.30 7.16
N ARG A 271 32.64 -11.21 6.44
CA ARG A 271 31.88 -10.85 5.26
C ARG A 271 30.41 -10.64 5.64
N PRO A 272 29.76 -9.60 5.09
CA PRO A 272 28.32 -9.41 5.29
C PRO A 272 27.55 -10.57 4.64
N PRO A 273 26.39 -10.95 5.20
CA PRO A 273 25.47 -11.85 4.52
C PRO A 273 25.07 -11.31 3.14
N LYS A 274 24.68 -12.21 2.24
CA LYS A 274 24.20 -11.80 0.92
C LYS A 274 22.88 -11.04 1.10
N ARG A 275 22.76 -9.88 0.45
CA ARG A 275 21.50 -9.12 0.45
C ARG A 275 20.44 -9.86 -0.38
N ASP A 276 19.21 -9.88 0.15
CA ASP A 276 18.01 -10.37 -0.51
C ASP A 276 16.90 -9.34 -0.24
N LEU A 277 16.44 -8.62 -1.27
CA LEU A 277 15.47 -7.54 -1.15
C LEU A 277 14.10 -8.01 -0.63
N ARG A 278 13.72 -9.26 -0.92
CA ARG A 278 12.51 -9.88 -0.41
C ARG A 278 12.61 -10.09 1.10
N LEU A 279 13.71 -10.69 1.55
CA LEU A 279 13.97 -10.94 2.97
C LEU A 279 14.25 -9.65 3.75
N GLU A 280 14.84 -8.63 3.12
CA GLU A 280 14.96 -7.29 3.74
C GLU A 280 13.58 -6.70 4.08
N THR A 281 12.59 -6.84 3.19
CA THR A 281 11.22 -6.39 3.45
C THR A 281 10.61 -7.18 4.61
N LEU A 282 10.68 -8.50 4.59
CA LEU A 282 10.11 -9.36 5.64
C LEU A 282 10.81 -9.13 6.99
N ALA A 283 12.12 -9.00 7.01
CA ALA A 283 12.87 -8.65 8.22
C ALA A 283 12.50 -7.26 8.77
N GLY A 284 12.19 -6.30 7.89
CA GLY A 284 11.66 -4.99 8.29
C GLY A 284 10.30 -5.09 8.99
N VAL A 285 9.44 -6.01 8.56
CA VAL A 285 8.18 -6.32 9.26
C VAL A 285 8.45 -6.93 10.65
N LEU A 286 9.37 -7.89 10.75
CA LEU A 286 9.72 -8.51 12.03
C LEU A 286 10.34 -7.52 13.02
N ARG A 287 10.90 -6.41 12.54
CA ARG A 287 11.39 -5.29 13.39
C ARG A 287 10.32 -4.24 13.69
N GLY A 288 9.13 -4.34 13.08
CA GLY A 288 8.06 -3.35 13.22
C GLY A 288 8.25 -2.06 12.40
N GLU A 289 9.19 -2.03 11.46
CA GLU A 289 9.49 -0.88 10.60
C GLU A 289 8.54 -0.80 9.39
N ILE A 290 7.99 -1.94 8.96
CA ILE A 290 7.07 -2.08 7.84
C ILE A 290 5.75 -2.64 8.37
N LEU A 291 4.65 -1.97 8.04
CA LEU A 291 3.32 -2.27 8.58
C LEU A 291 2.60 -3.29 7.71
N ILE A 292 1.98 -4.31 8.31
CA ILE A 292 1.21 -5.33 7.57
C ILE A 292 -0.17 -4.80 7.20
N GLN A 293 -0.48 -4.86 5.90
CA GLN A 293 -1.78 -4.58 5.29
C GLN A 293 -2.31 -5.87 4.66
N HIS A 294 -3.18 -6.59 5.35
CA HIS A 294 -3.54 -7.96 5.00
C HIS A 294 -4.94 -8.07 4.41
N HIS A 295 -5.04 -8.38 3.11
CA HIS A 295 -6.30 -8.75 2.47
C HIS A 295 -6.84 -10.05 3.09
N CYS A 296 -8.03 -10.03 3.70
CA CYS A 296 -8.68 -11.21 4.23
C CYS A 296 -10.18 -10.99 4.41
N TYR A 297 -11.03 -11.93 3.98
CA TYR A 297 -12.48 -11.81 4.12
C TYR A 297 -13.00 -12.50 5.38
N ARG A 298 -12.59 -13.75 5.60
CA ARG A 298 -13.21 -14.69 6.55
C ARG A 298 -12.62 -14.55 7.94
N ALA A 299 -13.48 -14.66 8.94
CA ALA A 299 -13.10 -14.59 10.35
C ALA A 299 -12.09 -15.68 10.78
N ASP A 300 -12.29 -16.93 10.30
CA ASP A 300 -11.40 -18.04 10.61
C ASP A 300 -9.99 -17.83 10.04
N GLU A 301 -9.87 -17.28 8.83
CA GLU A 301 -8.56 -17.00 8.23
C GLU A 301 -7.86 -15.81 8.91
N MET A 302 -8.60 -14.76 9.28
CA MET A 302 -8.05 -13.65 10.06
C MET A 302 -7.51 -14.12 11.41
N ALA A 303 -8.23 -15.02 12.10
CA ALA A 303 -7.77 -15.62 13.36
C ALA A 303 -6.46 -16.43 13.18
N ILE A 304 -6.36 -17.25 12.10
CA ILE A 304 -5.12 -17.98 11.76
C ILE A 304 -3.95 -17.02 11.52
N VAL A 305 -4.18 -15.90 10.84
CA VAL A 305 -3.14 -14.88 10.60
C VAL A 305 -2.68 -14.25 11.92
N LEU A 306 -3.58 -14.02 12.89
CA LEU A 306 -3.21 -13.54 14.22
C LEU A 306 -2.40 -14.56 15.01
N ASP A 307 -2.74 -15.86 14.90
CA ASP A 307 -1.94 -16.94 15.51
C ASP A 307 -0.53 -16.98 14.93
N MET A 308 -0.41 -16.82 13.61
CA MET A 308 0.88 -16.74 12.94
C MET A 308 1.68 -15.50 13.34
N ALA A 309 1.00 -14.35 13.50
CA ALA A 309 1.65 -13.13 13.97
C ALA A 309 2.28 -13.34 15.36
N ARG A 310 1.61 -14.08 16.25
CA ARG A 310 2.16 -14.48 17.55
C ARG A 310 3.31 -15.48 17.42
N GLU A 311 3.19 -16.48 16.53
CA GLU A 311 4.25 -17.50 16.29
C GLU A 311 5.57 -16.84 15.84
N PHE A 312 5.51 -15.86 14.93
CA PHE A 312 6.70 -15.25 14.32
C PHE A 312 7.09 -13.90 14.90
N GLY A 313 6.27 -13.34 15.80
CA GLY A 313 6.57 -12.09 16.52
C GLY A 313 6.41 -10.82 15.66
N TYR A 314 5.48 -10.81 14.72
CA TYR A 314 5.14 -9.61 13.97
C TYR A 314 3.75 -9.07 14.36
N LYS A 315 3.42 -7.84 13.91
CA LYS A 315 2.11 -7.22 14.09
C LYS A 315 1.36 -7.13 12.77
N VAL A 316 0.07 -7.50 12.79
CA VAL A 316 -0.87 -7.11 11.74
C VAL A 316 -1.36 -5.70 12.05
N THR A 317 -1.31 -4.78 11.09
CA THR A 317 -1.81 -3.41 11.27
C THR A 317 -3.29 -3.34 10.96
N ALA A 318 -3.68 -3.87 9.80
CA ALA A 318 -5.08 -3.91 9.40
C ALA A 318 -5.38 -5.15 8.55
N PHE A 319 -6.59 -5.68 8.70
CA PHE A 319 -7.22 -6.54 7.72
C PHE A 319 -8.06 -5.68 6.78
N HIS A 320 -7.92 -5.95 5.48
CA HIS A 320 -8.63 -5.24 4.43
C HIS A 320 -9.75 -6.11 3.88
N HIS A 321 -10.86 -5.47 3.53
CA HIS A 321 -12.15 -6.04 3.18
C HIS A 321 -12.85 -6.63 4.39
N ALA A 322 -12.22 -7.53 5.10
CA ALA A 322 -12.62 -8.02 6.43
C ALA A 322 -14.15 -8.20 6.57
N THR A 323 -14.79 -8.82 5.57
CA THR A 323 -16.26 -8.88 5.46
C THR A 323 -16.93 -9.64 6.60
N GLU A 324 -16.18 -10.46 7.32
CA GLU A 324 -16.63 -11.17 8.51
C GLU A 324 -15.98 -10.65 9.83
N ALA A 325 -15.42 -9.43 9.83
CA ALA A 325 -14.79 -8.88 11.02
C ALA A 325 -15.75 -8.77 12.21
N TYR A 326 -17.04 -8.55 11.96
CA TYR A 326 -18.08 -8.50 13.00
C TYR A 326 -18.14 -9.77 13.87
N LYS A 327 -17.75 -10.94 13.33
CA LYS A 327 -17.73 -12.21 14.08
C LYS A 327 -16.61 -12.26 15.11
N ILE A 328 -15.54 -11.49 14.91
CA ILE A 328 -14.30 -11.52 15.72
C ILE A 328 -13.86 -10.12 16.16
N ALA A 329 -14.79 -9.16 16.23
CA ALA A 329 -14.47 -7.76 16.55
C ALA A 329 -13.66 -7.61 17.85
N ASN A 330 -14.02 -8.35 18.90
CA ASN A 330 -13.28 -8.35 20.18
C ASN A 330 -11.85 -8.90 20.00
N LEU A 331 -11.67 -9.98 19.23
CA LEU A 331 -10.34 -10.56 18.98
C LEU A 331 -9.45 -9.56 18.21
N LEU A 332 -10.00 -8.80 17.26
CA LEU A 332 -9.27 -7.75 16.55
C LEU A 332 -8.87 -6.62 17.51
N ALA A 333 -9.79 -6.17 18.36
CA ALA A 333 -9.53 -5.15 19.37
C ALA A 333 -8.44 -5.58 20.37
N GLU A 334 -8.52 -6.80 20.91
CA GLU A 334 -7.51 -7.38 21.82
C GLU A 334 -6.10 -7.43 21.22
N ASN A 335 -5.99 -7.60 19.89
CA ASN A 335 -4.71 -7.61 19.18
C ASN A 335 -4.30 -6.23 18.62
N ASN A 336 -5.10 -5.18 18.86
CA ASN A 336 -4.90 -3.83 18.33
C ASN A 336 -4.79 -3.82 16.80
N VAL A 337 -5.69 -4.51 16.12
CA VAL A 337 -5.74 -4.64 14.66
C VAL A 337 -6.97 -3.92 14.13
N CYS A 338 -6.78 -3.03 13.16
CA CYS A 338 -7.87 -2.37 12.47
C CYS A 338 -8.55 -3.31 11.45
N ALA A 339 -9.84 -3.09 11.22
CA ALA A 339 -10.57 -3.66 10.09
C ALA A 339 -10.93 -2.55 9.10
N ALA A 340 -10.36 -2.59 7.91
CA ALA A 340 -10.72 -1.71 6.81
C ALA A 340 -11.75 -2.44 5.94
N MET A 341 -12.98 -1.91 5.89
CA MET A 341 -14.16 -2.60 5.40
C MET A 341 -14.90 -1.80 4.33
N TRP A 342 -15.68 -2.47 3.50
CA TRP A 342 -16.68 -1.84 2.64
C TRP A 342 -18.00 -1.66 3.39
N ALA A 343 -18.80 -0.70 2.96
CA ALA A 343 -20.16 -0.54 3.46
C ALA A 343 -21.09 -1.64 2.91
N ASP A 344 -21.00 -1.96 1.63
CA ASP A 344 -21.87 -2.93 0.96
C ASP A 344 -21.26 -3.52 -0.34
N TRP A 345 -19.98 -3.34 -0.58
CA TRP A 345 -19.35 -3.81 -1.82
C TRP A 345 -18.82 -5.25 -1.69
N TRP A 346 -19.73 -6.18 -1.81
CA TRP A 346 -19.49 -7.64 -1.82
C TRP A 346 -20.47 -8.32 -2.77
N GLY A 347 -20.58 -9.66 -2.71
CA GLY A 347 -21.51 -10.44 -3.54
C GLY A 347 -20.94 -10.89 -4.89
N PHE A 348 -19.73 -10.46 -5.23
CA PHE A 348 -19.01 -10.92 -6.43
C PHE A 348 -18.11 -12.14 -6.17
N LYS A 349 -18.01 -12.58 -4.91
CA LYS A 349 -17.24 -13.75 -4.48
C LYS A 349 -17.99 -14.56 -3.45
N MET A 350 -17.96 -15.89 -3.59
CA MET A 350 -18.51 -16.79 -2.59
C MET A 350 -17.80 -16.71 -1.25
N GLU A 351 -16.54 -16.29 -1.21
CA GLU A 351 -15.77 -16.07 0.00
C GLU A 351 -16.34 -14.96 0.89
N SER A 352 -17.12 -14.03 0.32
CA SER A 352 -17.82 -12.97 1.04
C SER A 352 -19.28 -13.32 1.35
N TYR A 353 -19.65 -14.61 1.38
CA TYR A 353 -21.03 -15.06 1.53
C TYR A 353 -21.72 -14.52 2.78
N ASP A 354 -21.01 -14.46 3.90
CA ASP A 354 -21.54 -14.00 5.19
C ASP A 354 -21.34 -12.49 5.43
N ALA A 355 -21.09 -11.71 4.39
CA ALA A 355 -21.02 -10.26 4.51
C ALA A 355 -22.38 -9.65 4.89
N ILE A 356 -22.36 -8.68 5.80
CA ILE A 356 -23.55 -7.96 6.26
C ILE A 356 -23.35 -6.44 6.26
N PRO A 357 -24.39 -5.63 5.99
CA PRO A 357 -24.28 -4.17 5.99
C PRO A 357 -23.91 -3.55 7.34
N GLU A 358 -24.11 -4.27 8.42
CA GLU A 358 -23.84 -3.86 9.80
C GLU A 358 -22.40 -4.12 10.25
N ASN A 359 -21.57 -4.76 9.40
CA ASN A 359 -20.21 -5.19 9.75
C ASN A 359 -19.37 -4.05 10.38
N VAL A 360 -19.33 -2.87 9.73
CA VAL A 360 -18.56 -1.72 10.23
C VAL A 360 -19.03 -1.27 11.59
N LEU A 361 -20.37 -1.21 11.80
CA LEU A 361 -20.97 -0.78 13.06
C LEU A 361 -20.69 -1.75 14.19
N LEU A 362 -20.77 -3.05 13.92
CA LEU A 362 -20.51 -4.08 14.93
C LEU A 362 -19.05 -4.11 15.34
N VAL A 363 -18.13 -3.86 14.40
CA VAL A 363 -16.72 -3.69 14.72
C VAL A 363 -16.49 -2.43 15.51
N ASP A 364 -17.04 -1.27 15.10
CA ASP A 364 -16.88 0.00 15.80
C ASP A 364 -17.43 -0.02 17.23
N ALA A 365 -18.51 -0.78 17.47
CA ALA A 365 -19.12 -0.93 18.78
C ALA A 365 -18.28 -1.76 19.76
N ALA A 366 -17.32 -2.55 19.29
CA ALA A 366 -16.46 -3.35 20.16
C ALA A 366 -15.44 -2.45 20.90
N PRO A 367 -15.32 -2.52 22.23
CA PRO A 367 -14.41 -1.66 22.99
C PRO A 367 -12.95 -1.80 22.52
N GLY A 368 -12.30 -0.68 22.23
CA GLY A 368 -10.91 -0.64 21.78
C GLY A 368 -10.71 -1.06 20.33
N SER A 369 -11.78 -1.23 19.57
CA SER A 369 -11.72 -1.56 18.14
C SER A 369 -11.25 -0.40 17.26
N CYS A 370 -10.93 -0.72 16.01
CA CYS A 370 -10.55 0.24 14.98
C CYS A 370 -11.28 -0.15 13.68
N ALA A 371 -12.42 0.50 13.41
CA ALA A 371 -13.19 0.32 12.19
C ALA A 371 -12.88 1.43 11.18
N ILE A 372 -12.59 1.06 9.93
CA ILE A 372 -12.25 1.97 8.85
C ILE A 372 -13.08 1.62 7.63
N VAL A 373 -13.52 2.65 6.89
CA VAL A 373 -14.14 2.49 5.56
C VAL A 373 -13.09 2.73 4.50
N HIS A 374 -13.02 1.85 3.49
CA HIS A 374 -12.05 1.96 2.39
C HIS A 374 -12.70 1.75 1.02
N SER A 375 -11.98 2.09 -0.06
CA SER A 375 -12.52 1.99 -1.42
C SER A 375 -12.19 0.68 -2.13
N ASP A 376 -10.91 0.38 -2.34
CA ASP A 376 -10.41 -0.73 -3.20
C ASP A 376 -10.84 -0.61 -4.68
N SER A 377 -11.56 0.42 -5.06
CA SER A 377 -12.16 0.61 -6.38
C SER A 377 -11.83 1.98 -6.92
N SER A 378 -11.43 2.07 -8.18
CA SER A 378 -11.17 3.34 -8.88
C SER A 378 -12.42 4.22 -8.99
N GLU A 379 -13.62 3.63 -9.07
CA GLU A 379 -14.88 4.34 -9.07
C GLU A 379 -15.40 4.58 -7.65
N GLY A 380 -15.20 3.62 -6.74
CA GLY A 380 -15.64 3.68 -5.35
C GLY A 380 -14.94 4.76 -4.54
N ILE A 381 -13.66 5.00 -4.80
CA ILE A 381 -12.86 5.99 -4.07
C ILE A 381 -13.45 7.41 -4.14
N GLN A 382 -14.07 7.78 -5.24
CA GLN A 382 -14.75 9.08 -5.40
C GLN A 382 -15.96 9.25 -4.49
N ARG A 383 -16.45 8.19 -3.86
CA ARG A 383 -17.72 8.10 -3.15
C ARG A 383 -17.59 7.62 -1.72
N LEU A 384 -16.40 7.69 -1.12
CA LEU A 384 -16.17 7.24 0.26
C LEU A 384 -17.07 7.94 1.28
N ASN A 385 -17.44 9.20 1.06
CA ASN A 385 -18.43 9.91 1.87
C ASN A 385 -19.82 9.27 1.77
N GLN A 386 -20.19 8.72 0.60
CA GLN A 386 -21.45 8.00 0.42
C GLN A 386 -21.41 6.62 1.06
N GLU A 387 -20.26 5.94 1.04
CA GLU A 387 -20.06 4.70 1.78
C GLU A 387 -20.26 4.90 3.28
N ALA A 388 -19.71 5.97 3.85
CA ALA A 388 -19.99 6.35 5.23
C ALA A 388 -21.50 6.62 5.48
N GLY A 389 -22.18 7.30 4.55
CA GLY A 389 -23.63 7.53 4.59
C GLY A 389 -24.45 6.23 4.60
N LYS A 390 -24.04 5.20 3.86
CA LYS A 390 -24.69 3.87 3.88
C LYS A 390 -24.57 3.21 5.25
N ILE A 391 -23.40 3.32 5.90
CA ILE A 391 -23.17 2.80 7.25
C ILE A 391 -24.08 3.52 8.25
N MET A 392 -24.19 4.85 8.16
CA MET A 392 -25.12 5.62 8.99
C MET A 392 -26.58 5.15 8.81
N ALA A 393 -26.99 4.88 7.56
CA ALA A 393 -28.32 4.34 7.28
C ALA A 393 -28.54 2.94 7.89
N SER A 394 -27.51 2.10 7.93
CA SER A 394 -27.54 0.81 8.61
C SER A 394 -27.69 0.98 10.13
N ALA A 395 -26.98 1.94 10.74
CA ALA A 395 -27.11 2.28 12.16
C ALA A 395 -28.55 2.68 12.52
N LEU A 396 -29.17 3.53 11.69
CA LEU A 396 -30.57 3.95 11.91
C LEU A 396 -31.53 2.75 11.81
N ARG A 397 -31.32 1.80 10.88
CA ARG A 397 -32.13 0.58 10.82
C ARG A 397 -31.98 -0.30 12.06
N MET A 398 -30.83 -0.28 12.71
CA MET A 398 -30.59 -0.97 13.99
C MET A 398 -31.14 -0.20 15.20
N GLY A 399 -31.79 0.93 15.01
CA GLY A 399 -32.30 1.79 16.08
C GLY A 399 -31.20 2.55 16.84
N GLN A 400 -30.00 2.64 16.29
CA GLN A 400 -28.93 3.43 16.89
C GLN A 400 -29.09 4.92 16.58
N GLN A 401 -28.74 5.78 17.54
CA GLN A 401 -28.64 7.20 17.28
C GLN A 401 -27.31 7.49 16.56
N VAL A 402 -27.41 8.08 15.37
CA VAL A 402 -26.26 8.59 14.65
C VAL A 402 -26.06 10.05 15.01
N LYS A 403 -24.90 10.40 15.53
CA LYS A 403 -24.55 11.78 15.91
C LYS A 403 -23.98 12.55 14.74
#